data_7eddec2768261f4f6cd839414c2a385e
#
_entry.id   7eddec2768261f4f6cd839414c2a385e
#
_cell.length_a   1.000
_cell.length_b   1.000
_cell.length_c   1.000
_cell.angle_alpha   90.00
_cell.angle_beta   90.00
_cell.angle_gamma   90.00
#
_symmetry.space_group_name_H-M   'P 1'
#
loop_
_entity.id
_entity.type
_entity.pdbx_description
1 polymer ?
#
loop_
_entity_poly.entity_id
_entity_poly.type
_entity_poly.pdbx_seq_one_letter_code
_entity_poly.pdbx_strand_id
1 'polypeptide(L)'
;YDSFDKYDLLPLLINNFSLRFLEQNKDVRRDFIDYYLFHVKHEYLDKLKRFRKILHSRNKALKIKDKDQIGVWTKLLVEESYEINKDRKETISMVIENLKSNILEKINDVKWKKILNSLEISFFSGWIGEDLEMSLREEYEEDLKKGYTKSGAHKFDLDVEVYNEKSGNIMSRGEQKLLI
;
A
#
# COMPACT_ATOMS: atom_id res chain seq x y z
N TYR A 1 29.10 -15.52 3.38
CA TYR A 1 28.20 -14.50 2.81
C TYR A 1 27.52 -14.97 1.51
N ASP A 2 28.08 -16.00 0.85
CA ASP A 2 27.60 -16.48 -0.48
C ASP A 2 26.39 -17.43 -0.44
N SER A 3 25.86 -17.78 0.73
CA SER A 3 24.77 -18.76 0.84
C SER A 3 23.37 -18.15 0.79
N PHE A 4 23.21 -16.84 0.98
CA PHE A 4 21.91 -16.17 0.93
C PHE A 4 21.46 -15.81 -0.48
N ASP A 5 22.41 -15.54 -1.40
CA ASP A 5 22.09 -15.20 -2.80
C ASP A 5 21.48 -16.38 -3.58
N LYS A 6 21.63 -17.62 -3.09
CA LYS A 6 21.17 -18.83 -3.81
C LYS A 6 19.65 -19.04 -3.75
N TYR A 7 18.92 -18.35 -2.84
CA TYR A 7 17.50 -18.61 -2.59
C TYR A 7 16.62 -17.36 -2.57
N ASP A 8 17.15 -16.15 -2.86
CA ASP A 8 16.40 -14.89 -2.78
C ASP A 8 15.54 -14.76 -1.48
N LEU A 9 16.03 -15.33 -0.37
CA LEU A 9 15.28 -15.34 0.88
C LEU A 9 15.49 -14.01 1.62
N LEU A 10 14.47 -13.17 1.57
CA LEU A 10 14.40 -12.02 2.47
C LEU A 10 14.01 -12.51 3.87
N PRO A 11 14.82 -12.24 4.91
CA PRO A 11 14.43 -12.56 6.28
C PRO A 11 13.23 -11.73 6.67
N LEU A 12 12.05 -12.37 6.76
CA LEU A 12 10.83 -11.75 7.24
C LEU A 12 10.68 -12.02 8.74
N LEU A 13 10.82 -10.99 9.56
CA LEU A 13 10.56 -11.09 10.99
C LEU A 13 9.07 -10.93 11.27
N ILE A 14 8.38 -12.05 11.49
CA ILE A 14 6.96 -12.05 11.91
C ILE A 14 6.90 -11.92 13.43
N ASN A 15 6.51 -10.76 13.92
CA ASN A 15 6.35 -10.45 15.34
C ASN A 15 4.98 -9.82 15.62
N ASN A 16 4.76 -9.37 16.84
CA ASN A 16 3.50 -8.69 17.21
C ASN A 16 3.28 -7.37 16.45
N PHE A 17 4.34 -6.76 15.90
CA PHE A 17 4.21 -5.58 15.05
C PHE A 17 3.65 -5.94 13.67
N SER A 18 4.03 -7.08 13.10
CA SER A 18 3.52 -7.58 11.82
C SER A 18 2.00 -7.81 11.88
N LEU A 19 1.46 -8.22 13.03
CA LEU A 19 0.00 -8.39 13.22
C LEU A 19 -0.78 -7.08 13.04
N ARG A 20 -0.15 -5.92 13.27
CA ARG A 20 -0.79 -4.63 13.02
C ARG A 20 -1.13 -4.40 11.54
N PHE A 21 -0.54 -5.17 10.65
CA PHE A 21 -0.90 -5.17 9.23
C PHE A 21 -2.38 -5.53 9.03
N LEU A 22 -2.88 -6.52 9.77
CA LEU A 22 -4.29 -6.94 9.72
C LEU A 22 -5.19 -6.16 10.69
N GLU A 23 -4.61 -5.55 11.74
CA GLU A 23 -5.31 -4.86 12.83
C GLU A 23 -5.61 -3.37 12.55
N GLN A 24 -5.95 -2.95 11.32
CA GLN A 24 -6.52 -1.63 10.99
C GLN A 24 -5.59 -0.41 10.90
N ASN A 25 -4.28 -0.51 11.06
CA ASN A 25 -3.41 0.64 10.86
C ASN A 25 -2.94 0.74 9.40
N LYS A 26 -3.64 1.59 8.59
CA LYS A 26 -3.31 1.82 7.18
C LYS A 26 -1.86 2.26 6.95
N ASP A 27 -1.28 2.99 7.87
CA ASP A 27 0.11 3.46 7.73
C ASP A 27 1.07 2.26 7.83
N VAL A 28 0.81 1.33 8.74
CA VAL A 28 1.60 0.09 8.87
C VAL A 28 1.45 -0.79 7.63
N ARG A 29 0.22 -0.94 7.08
CA ARG A 29 0.02 -1.72 5.84
C ARG A 29 0.79 -1.13 4.69
N ARG A 30 0.71 0.19 4.50
CA ARG A 30 1.45 0.89 3.45
C ARG A 30 2.96 0.78 3.63
N ASP A 31 3.46 0.99 4.84
CA ASP A 31 4.90 0.88 5.14
C ASP A 31 5.41 -0.54 4.91
N PHE A 32 4.61 -1.57 5.20
CA PHE A 32 4.96 -2.97 4.94
C PHE A 32 5.08 -3.25 3.44
N ILE A 33 4.11 -2.77 2.63
CA ILE A 33 4.15 -2.92 1.17
C ILE A 33 5.34 -2.15 0.59
N ASP A 34 5.57 -0.91 1.03
CA ASP A 34 6.68 -0.08 0.57
C ASP A 34 8.04 -0.71 0.95
N TYR A 35 8.14 -1.32 2.13
CA TYR A 35 9.32 -2.06 2.56
C TYR A 35 9.57 -3.28 1.65
N TYR A 36 8.54 -4.07 1.38
CA TYR A 36 8.67 -5.21 0.47
C TYR A 36 9.11 -4.77 -0.94
N LEU A 37 8.44 -3.75 -1.49
CA LEU A 37 8.77 -3.19 -2.80
C LEU A 37 10.19 -2.65 -2.88
N PHE A 38 10.69 -2.05 -1.81
CA PHE A 38 12.08 -1.59 -1.73
C PHE A 38 13.08 -2.74 -1.96
N HIS A 39 12.77 -3.95 -1.50
CA HIS A 39 13.66 -5.10 -1.65
C HIS A 39 13.53 -5.80 -3.02
N VAL A 40 12.35 -5.76 -3.65
CA VAL A 40 12.10 -6.48 -4.91
C VAL A 40 12.18 -5.63 -6.17
N LYS A 41 12.03 -4.30 -6.05
CA LYS A 41 12.10 -3.34 -7.17
C LYS A 41 13.15 -2.27 -6.87
N HIS A 42 14.33 -2.37 -7.44
CA HIS A 42 15.47 -1.46 -7.16
C HIS A 42 15.14 0.04 -7.33
N GLU A 43 14.29 0.39 -8.32
CA GLU A 43 13.92 1.78 -8.58
C GLU A 43 12.82 2.33 -7.66
N TYR A 44 12.17 1.47 -6.87
CA TYR A 44 11.02 1.87 -6.07
C TYR A 44 11.37 2.89 -4.99
N LEU A 45 12.53 2.75 -4.36
CA LEU A 45 12.98 3.70 -3.33
C LEU A 45 13.13 5.12 -3.89
N ASP A 46 13.64 5.25 -5.11
CA ASP A 46 13.84 6.55 -5.73
C ASP A 46 12.50 7.17 -6.16
N LYS A 47 11.56 6.37 -6.66
CA LYS A 47 10.17 6.81 -6.88
C LYS A 47 9.54 7.32 -5.57
N LEU A 48 9.67 6.56 -4.49
CA LEU A 48 9.11 6.94 -3.19
C LEU A 48 9.73 8.21 -2.62
N LYS A 49 11.05 8.40 -2.78
CA LYS A 49 11.75 9.64 -2.39
C LYS A 49 11.27 10.84 -3.21
N ARG A 50 11.13 10.68 -4.55
CA ARG A 50 10.60 11.72 -5.43
C ARG A 50 9.19 12.11 -5.02
N PHE A 51 8.31 11.14 -4.85
CA PHE A 51 6.93 11.36 -4.41
C PHE A 51 6.87 12.14 -3.09
N ARG A 52 7.65 11.71 -2.07
CA ARG A 52 7.71 12.40 -0.77
C ARG A 52 8.17 13.84 -0.89
N LYS A 53 9.15 14.11 -1.74
CA LYS A 53 9.64 15.47 -2.04
C LYS A 53 8.57 16.31 -2.71
N ILE A 54 7.87 15.77 -3.72
CA ILE A 54 6.79 16.45 -4.43
C ILE A 54 5.64 16.77 -3.48
N LEU A 55 5.19 15.81 -2.68
CA LEU A 55 4.14 16.00 -1.67
C LEU A 55 4.52 17.09 -0.66
N HIS A 56 5.76 17.06 -0.16
CA HIS A 56 6.26 18.09 0.75
C HIS A 56 6.25 19.48 0.10
N SER A 57 6.70 19.59 -1.15
CA SER A 57 6.75 20.85 -1.90
C SER A 57 5.35 21.39 -2.18
N ARG A 58 4.39 20.52 -2.56
CA ARG A 58 2.98 20.92 -2.71
C ARG A 58 2.41 21.44 -1.38
N ASN A 59 2.65 20.72 -0.28
CA ASN A 59 2.18 21.16 1.04
C ASN A 59 2.82 22.50 1.47
N LYS A 60 4.06 22.74 1.13
CA LYS A 60 4.71 24.05 1.36
C LYS A 60 4.04 25.15 0.53
N ALA A 61 3.78 24.91 -0.76
CA ALA A 61 3.10 25.85 -1.64
C ALA A 61 1.66 26.15 -1.16
N LEU A 62 0.93 25.15 -0.66
CA LEU A 62 -0.40 25.32 -0.04
C LEU A 62 -0.35 26.24 1.19
N LYS A 63 0.64 26.07 2.08
CA LYS A 63 0.80 26.90 3.27
C LYS A 63 1.07 28.38 2.95
N ILE A 64 1.86 28.65 1.91
CA ILE A 64 2.15 30.03 1.47
C ILE A 64 1.14 30.54 0.43
N LYS A 65 0.18 29.71 0.03
CA LYS A 65 -0.89 30.00 -0.95
C LYS A 65 -0.37 30.44 -2.33
N ASP A 66 0.75 29.87 -2.76
CA ASP A 66 1.33 30.11 -4.08
C ASP A 66 0.64 29.22 -5.12
N LYS A 67 -0.32 29.82 -5.85
CA LYS A 67 -1.16 29.11 -6.82
C LYS A 67 -0.38 28.48 -7.97
N ASP A 68 0.64 29.16 -8.46
CA ASP A 68 1.46 28.71 -9.59
C ASP A 68 2.25 27.45 -9.19
N GLN A 69 2.89 27.52 -8.04
CA GLN A 69 3.62 26.37 -7.48
C GLN A 69 2.69 25.21 -7.15
N ILE A 70 1.51 25.45 -6.56
CA ILE A 70 0.53 24.40 -6.30
C ILE A 70 0.17 23.68 -7.60
N GLY A 71 -0.09 24.41 -8.70
CA GLY A 71 -0.41 23.82 -10.00
C GLY A 71 0.70 22.90 -10.53
N VAL A 72 1.95 23.34 -10.47
CA VAL A 72 3.10 22.56 -10.90
C VAL A 72 3.26 21.28 -10.07
N TRP A 73 3.25 21.41 -8.74
CA TRP A 73 3.42 20.27 -7.84
C TRP A 73 2.23 19.30 -7.88
N THR A 74 1.01 19.79 -8.20
CA THR A 74 -0.18 18.94 -8.36
C THR A 74 0.00 17.99 -9.53
N LYS A 75 0.44 18.46 -10.70
CA LYS A 75 0.69 17.60 -11.88
C LYS A 75 1.70 16.50 -11.57
N LEU A 76 2.84 16.88 -11.01
CA LEU A 76 3.89 15.91 -10.63
C LEU A 76 3.40 14.92 -9.57
N LEU A 77 2.57 15.36 -8.60
CA LEU A 77 2.00 14.50 -7.57
C LEU A 77 1.06 13.45 -8.18
N VAL A 78 0.25 13.84 -9.16
CA VAL A 78 -0.64 12.94 -9.89
C VAL A 78 0.17 11.84 -10.57
N GLU A 79 1.14 12.23 -11.40
CA GLU A 79 2.00 11.29 -12.15
C GLU A 79 2.68 10.28 -11.20
N GLU A 80 3.39 10.74 -10.18
CA GLU A 80 4.10 9.86 -9.24
C GLU A 80 3.15 9.02 -8.38
N SER A 81 1.95 9.52 -8.07
CA SER A 81 0.94 8.73 -7.33
C SER A 81 0.45 7.54 -8.13
N TYR A 82 0.21 7.69 -9.43
CA TYR A 82 -0.19 6.59 -10.29
C TYR A 82 0.94 5.54 -10.41
N GLU A 83 2.18 5.99 -10.62
CA GLU A 83 3.34 5.10 -10.75
C GLU A 83 3.57 4.26 -9.47
N ILE A 84 3.55 4.89 -8.30
CA ILE A 84 3.70 4.19 -7.01
C ILE A 84 2.55 3.20 -6.79
N ASN A 85 1.31 3.62 -7.04
CA ASN A 85 0.16 2.76 -6.83
C ASN A 85 0.10 1.60 -7.82
N LYS A 86 0.59 1.80 -9.05
CA LYS A 86 0.77 0.73 -10.03
C LYS A 86 1.72 -0.33 -9.47
N ASP A 87 2.91 0.06 -9.02
CA ASP A 87 3.88 -0.85 -8.42
C ASP A 87 3.29 -1.63 -7.23
N ARG A 88 2.56 -0.94 -6.34
CA ARG A 88 1.90 -1.56 -5.18
C ARG A 88 0.86 -2.60 -5.59
N LYS A 89 -0.05 -2.24 -6.50
CA LYS A 89 -1.13 -3.11 -6.97
C LYS A 89 -0.60 -4.34 -7.70
N GLU A 90 0.34 -4.15 -8.63
CA GLU A 90 0.97 -5.26 -9.36
C GLU A 90 1.63 -6.25 -8.40
N THR A 91 2.39 -5.75 -7.44
CA THR A 91 3.11 -6.60 -6.47
C THR A 91 2.14 -7.39 -5.59
N ILE A 92 1.11 -6.75 -5.07
CA ILE A 92 0.12 -7.44 -4.25
C ILE A 92 -0.65 -8.47 -5.07
N SER A 93 -1.04 -8.13 -6.31
CA SER A 93 -1.71 -9.08 -7.21
C SER A 93 -0.85 -10.30 -7.49
N MET A 94 0.44 -10.13 -7.73
CA MET A 94 1.39 -11.25 -7.90
C MET A 94 1.50 -12.12 -6.65
N VAL A 95 1.52 -11.52 -5.45
CA VAL A 95 1.56 -12.27 -4.18
C VAL A 95 0.29 -13.10 -4.01
N ILE A 96 -0.88 -12.51 -4.27
CA ILE A 96 -2.17 -13.22 -4.17
C ILE A 96 -2.25 -14.37 -5.17
N GLU A 97 -1.85 -14.14 -6.41
CA GLU A 97 -1.84 -15.16 -7.46
C GLU A 97 -0.91 -16.31 -7.08
N ASN A 98 0.28 -16.02 -6.57
CA ASN A 98 1.22 -17.02 -6.07
C ASN A 98 0.65 -17.82 -4.90
N LEU A 99 0.00 -17.14 -3.93
CA LEU A 99 -0.69 -17.79 -2.82
C LEU A 99 -1.75 -18.77 -3.33
N LYS A 100 -2.59 -18.34 -4.26
CA LYS A 100 -3.69 -19.17 -4.79
C LYS A 100 -3.18 -20.32 -5.65
N SER A 101 -2.20 -20.13 -6.52
CA SER A 101 -1.72 -21.15 -7.45
C SER A 101 -0.73 -22.14 -6.81
N ASN A 102 0.20 -21.68 -5.99
CA ASN A 102 1.31 -22.51 -5.54
C ASN A 102 1.17 -23.01 -4.10
N ILE A 103 0.52 -22.25 -3.24
CA ILE A 103 0.41 -22.59 -1.81
C ILE A 103 -0.89 -23.32 -1.53
N LEU A 104 -2.00 -22.91 -2.11
CA LEU A 104 -3.30 -23.53 -1.90
C LEU A 104 -3.32 -25.02 -2.26
N GLU A 105 -2.61 -25.41 -3.33
CA GLU A 105 -2.51 -26.82 -3.75
C GLU A 105 -1.70 -27.69 -2.77
N LYS A 106 -0.70 -27.10 -2.12
CA LYS A 106 0.21 -27.80 -1.19
C LYS A 106 -0.32 -27.91 0.23
N ILE A 107 -1.31 -27.09 0.60
CA ILE A 107 -1.92 -27.14 1.93
C ILE A 107 -2.88 -28.33 2.01
N ASN A 108 -2.68 -29.22 2.99
CA ASN A 108 -3.58 -30.34 3.25
C ASN A 108 -4.69 -29.99 4.26
N ASP A 109 -4.52 -28.93 5.03
CA ASP A 109 -5.49 -28.51 6.03
C ASP A 109 -6.74 -27.89 5.38
N VAL A 110 -7.89 -28.51 5.64
CA VAL A 110 -9.21 -28.12 5.07
C VAL A 110 -9.62 -26.72 5.50
N LYS A 111 -9.30 -26.32 6.74
CA LYS A 111 -9.63 -25.01 7.28
C LYS A 111 -8.85 -23.92 6.55
N TRP A 112 -7.56 -24.12 6.36
CA TRP A 112 -6.70 -23.17 5.63
C TRP A 112 -7.07 -23.06 4.16
N LYS A 113 -7.45 -24.18 3.52
CA LYS A 113 -7.99 -24.12 2.15
C LYS A 113 -9.24 -23.22 2.06
N LYS A 114 -10.14 -23.33 3.02
CA LYS A 114 -11.35 -22.48 3.06
C LYS A 114 -11.00 -21.01 3.29
N ILE A 115 -10.09 -20.71 4.23
CA ILE A 115 -9.63 -19.35 4.50
C ILE A 115 -9.02 -18.72 3.24
N LEU A 116 -8.06 -19.38 2.60
CA LEU A 116 -7.39 -18.85 1.41
C LEU A 116 -8.32 -18.72 0.20
N ASN A 117 -9.30 -19.63 0.04
CA ASN A 117 -10.30 -19.50 -1.02
C ASN A 117 -11.26 -18.33 -0.81
N SER A 118 -11.52 -17.97 0.45
CA SER A 118 -12.38 -16.82 0.81
C SER A 118 -11.58 -15.51 0.98
N LEU A 119 -10.25 -15.55 0.76
CA LEU A 119 -9.39 -14.38 0.89
C LEU A 119 -9.67 -13.40 -0.26
N GLU A 120 -10.09 -12.21 0.11
CA GLU A 120 -10.27 -11.07 -0.79
C GLU A 120 -9.41 -9.91 -0.35
N ILE A 121 -8.80 -9.24 -1.31
CA ILE A 121 -8.00 -8.02 -1.07
C ILE A 121 -8.53 -6.94 -1.99
N SER A 122 -8.97 -5.85 -1.38
CA SER A 122 -9.39 -4.64 -2.07
C SER A 122 -8.41 -3.49 -1.82
N PHE A 123 -8.35 -2.54 -2.77
CA PHE A 123 -7.40 -1.44 -2.74
C PHE A 123 -8.11 -0.11 -2.69
N PHE A 124 -7.69 0.75 -1.77
CA PHE A 124 -7.99 2.16 -1.79
C PHE A 124 -6.78 2.92 -2.36
N SER A 125 -6.93 3.58 -3.48
CA SER A 125 -5.83 4.28 -4.17
C SER A 125 -5.29 5.50 -3.40
N GLY A 126 -6.03 5.99 -2.40
CA GLY A 126 -5.71 7.18 -1.63
C GLY A 126 -6.51 8.41 -2.07
N TRP A 127 -7.51 8.22 -2.94
CA TRP A 127 -8.47 9.23 -3.40
C TRP A 127 -9.81 8.61 -3.76
N ILE A 128 -10.85 9.41 -3.80
CA ILE A 128 -12.20 8.99 -4.16
C ILE A 128 -12.38 9.05 -5.68
N GLY A 129 -13.06 8.06 -6.25
CA GLY A 129 -13.26 7.95 -7.69
C GLY A 129 -12.04 7.43 -8.45
N GLU A 130 -12.06 7.57 -9.77
CA GLU A 130 -11.04 7.00 -10.65
C GLU A 130 -9.87 7.96 -10.93
N ASP A 131 -10.13 9.28 -10.81
CA ASP A 131 -9.19 10.32 -11.21
C ASP A 131 -8.69 11.14 -10.01
N LEU A 132 -7.38 11.06 -9.75
CA LEU A 132 -6.72 11.83 -8.69
C LEU A 132 -6.70 13.32 -8.99
N GLU A 133 -6.51 13.72 -10.26
CA GLU A 133 -6.49 15.14 -10.62
C GLU A 133 -7.82 15.81 -10.30
N MET A 134 -8.92 15.11 -10.61
CA MET A 134 -10.27 15.57 -10.29
C MET A 134 -10.48 15.70 -8.78
N SER A 135 -10.09 14.68 -8.02
CA SER A 135 -10.16 14.73 -6.54
C SER A 135 -9.38 15.90 -5.95
N LEU A 136 -8.15 16.15 -6.44
CA LEU A 136 -7.31 17.25 -5.96
C LEU A 136 -7.88 18.63 -6.35
N ARG A 137 -8.61 18.71 -7.46
CA ARG A 137 -9.30 19.93 -7.89
C ARG A 137 -10.51 20.23 -6.99
N GLU A 138 -11.32 19.21 -6.71
CA GLU A 138 -12.48 19.34 -5.81
C GLU A 138 -12.06 19.67 -4.36
N GLU A 139 -10.95 19.11 -3.90
CA GLU A 139 -10.42 19.31 -2.55
C GLU A 139 -9.53 20.56 -2.40
N TYR A 140 -9.33 21.34 -3.48
CA TYR A 140 -8.37 22.44 -3.52
C TYR A 140 -8.56 23.47 -2.39
N GLU A 141 -9.78 23.93 -2.17
CA GLU A 141 -10.07 24.93 -1.15
C GLU A 141 -9.87 24.36 0.28
N GLU A 142 -10.17 23.09 0.48
CA GLU A 142 -9.92 22.41 1.75
C GLU A 142 -8.41 22.24 2.00
N ASP A 143 -7.65 21.84 0.98
CA ASP A 143 -6.19 21.72 1.04
C ASP A 143 -5.53 23.07 1.34
N LEU A 144 -5.99 24.15 0.70
CA LEU A 144 -5.54 25.53 0.96
C LEU A 144 -5.79 25.96 2.40
N LYS A 145 -6.96 25.62 2.93
CA LYS A 145 -7.34 25.95 4.31
C LYS A 145 -6.50 25.19 5.32
N LYS A 146 -6.24 23.92 5.06
CA LYS A 146 -5.50 23.01 5.95
C LYS A 146 -3.97 23.12 5.79
N GLY A 147 -3.50 23.58 4.63
CA GLY A 147 -2.07 23.65 4.30
C GLY A 147 -1.42 22.29 4.07
N TYR A 148 -2.22 21.25 3.73
CA TYR A 148 -1.72 19.94 3.35
C TYR A 148 -2.64 19.21 2.37
N THR A 149 -2.06 18.31 1.61
CA THR A 149 -2.72 17.50 0.59
C THR A 149 -3.50 16.37 1.24
N LYS A 150 -4.78 16.26 0.93
CA LYS A 150 -5.70 15.28 1.49
C LYS A 150 -5.68 13.95 0.71
N SER A 151 -5.60 14.00 -0.61
CA SER A 151 -5.66 12.84 -1.50
C SER A 151 -4.32 12.57 -2.22
N GLY A 152 -4.01 11.30 -2.46
CA GLY A 152 -2.80 10.85 -3.16
C GLY A 152 -2.26 9.52 -2.63
N ALA A 153 -1.18 9.01 -3.24
CA ALA A 153 -0.60 7.71 -2.89
C ALA A 153 -0.15 7.57 -1.42
N HIS A 154 0.06 8.69 -0.70
CA HIS A 154 0.31 8.69 0.74
C HIS A 154 -0.90 8.29 1.58
N LYS A 155 -2.07 8.20 0.97
CA LYS A 155 -3.32 7.72 1.60
C LYS A 155 -3.73 6.33 1.11
N PHE A 156 -2.91 5.71 0.25
CA PHE A 156 -3.14 4.34 -0.19
C PHE A 156 -3.37 3.40 1.00
N ASP A 157 -4.29 2.48 0.82
CA ASP A 157 -4.58 1.43 1.78
C ASP A 157 -5.02 0.16 1.06
N LEU A 158 -5.05 -0.95 1.80
CA LEU A 158 -5.69 -2.18 1.37
C LEU A 158 -6.51 -2.77 2.52
N ASP A 159 -7.61 -3.42 2.17
CA ASP A 159 -8.38 -4.24 3.10
C ASP A 159 -8.19 -5.71 2.76
N VAL A 160 -7.99 -6.51 3.80
CA VAL A 160 -7.85 -7.97 3.71
C VAL A 160 -9.07 -8.59 4.38
N GLU A 161 -9.91 -9.22 3.59
CA GLU A 161 -11.15 -9.85 4.05
C GLU A 161 -11.08 -11.37 3.89
N VAL A 162 -11.68 -12.06 4.84
CA VAL A 162 -11.87 -13.51 4.85
C VAL A 162 -13.33 -13.74 5.20
N TYR A 163 -14.06 -14.53 4.41
CA TYR A 163 -15.51 -14.75 4.58
C TYR A 163 -16.33 -13.44 4.56
N ASN A 164 -15.94 -12.46 3.75
CA ASN A 164 -16.54 -11.11 3.66
C ASN A 164 -16.46 -10.29 4.95
N GLU A 165 -15.53 -10.62 5.85
CA GLU A 165 -15.25 -9.85 7.05
C GLU A 165 -13.77 -9.51 7.15
N LYS A 166 -13.46 -8.39 7.80
CA LYS A 166 -12.05 -8.00 8.01
C LYS A 166 -11.29 -9.10 8.76
N SER A 167 -10.22 -9.57 8.17
CA SER A 167 -9.41 -10.68 8.71
C SER A 167 -8.93 -10.44 10.15
N GLY A 168 -8.62 -9.18 10.50
CA GLY A 168 -8.23 -8.80 11.86
C GLY A 168 -9.31 -9.03 12.92
N ASN A 169 -10.60 -9.07 12.54
CA ASN A 169 -11.72 -9.21 13.45
C ASN A 169 -12.10 -10.68 13.71
N ILE A 170 -11.96 -11.54 12.70
CA ILE A 170 -12.48 -12.92 12.75
C ILE A 170 -11.40 -13.98 12.95
N MET A 171 -10.13 -13.66 12.63
CA MET A 171 -9.03 -14.60 12.75
C MET A 171 -8.36 -14.51 14.11
N SER A 172 -8.03 -15.67 14.69
CA SER A 172 -7.18 -15.73 15.87
C SER A 172 -5.77 -15.17 15.56
N ARG A 173 -5.04 -14.72 16.58
CA ARG A 173 -3.67 -14.20 16.41
C ARG A 173 -2.72 -15.21 15.76
N GLY A 174 -2.92 -16.52 16.02
CA GLY A 174 -2.15 -17.57 15.37
C GLY A 174 -2.44 -17.66 13.87
N GLU A 175 -3.70 -17.60 13.48
CA GLU A 175 -4.12 -17.59 12.08
C GLU A 175 -3.66 -16.34 11.36
N GLN A 176 -3.74 -15.17 12.00
CA GLN A 176 -3.21 -13.92 11.44
C GLN A 176 -1.71 -14.02 11.14
N LYS A 177 -0.92 -14.62 12.04
CA LYS A 177 0.52 -14.84 11.83
C LYS A 177 0.84 -15.74 10.65
N LEU A 178 -0.03 -16.68 10.34
CA LEU A 178 0.15 -17.59 9.21
C LEU A 178 -0.33 -16.96 7.88
N LEU A 179 -1.18 -15.95 7.93
CA LEU A 179 -1.67 -15.25 6.75
C LEU A 179 -0.71 -14.15 6.27
N ILE A 180 0.06 -13.52 7.16
CA ILE A 180 1.07 -12.50 6.84
C ILE A 180 2.33 -13.13 6.29
#